data_bc51252f6f768c20ff402226572580e8
#
_entry.id   bc51252f6f768c20ff402226572580e8
#
_cell.length_a   1.000
_cell.length_b   1.000
_cell.length_c   1.000
_cell.angle_alpha   90.00
_cell.angle_beta   90.00
_cell.angle_gamma   90.00
#
_symmetry.space_group_name_H-M   'P 1'
#
loop_
_entity.id
_entity.type
_entity.pdbx_description
1 polymer ?
#
loop_
_entity_poly.entity_id
_entity_poly.type
_entity_poly.pdbx_seq_one_letter_code
_entity_poly.pdbx_strand_id
1 'polypeptide(L)'
;MYELHFLTSAKKEFSKLDTPAQKLIKEKLLLLATNPELLKNNIKPLRGEYKGNFRLRIHEYRVIFQVKDEELIILIVRVGHRKEVY
;
A
#
# COMPACT_ATOMS: atom_id res chain seq x y z
N MET A 1 1.42 -9.16 13.80
CA MET A 1 2.13 -8.12 13.06
C MET A 1 2.61 -8.65 11.73
N TYR A 2 2.34 -7.92 10.66
CA TYR A 2 2.75 -8.33 9.32
C TYR A 2 4.08 -7.71 8.94
N GLU A 3 4.82 -8.41 8.06
CA GLU A 3 6.01 -7.83 7.45
C GLU A 3 5.61 -7.12 6.16
N LEU A 4 6.27 -6.02 5.86
CA LEU A 4 6.03 -5.29 4.63
C LEU A 4 7.08 -5.68 3.58
N HIS A 5 6.61 -6.13 2.43
CA HIS A 5 7.48 -6.45 1.30
C HIS A 5 7.01 -5.64 0.10
N PHE A 6 7.96 -5.20 -0.73
CA PHE A 6 7.64 -4.43 -1.92
C PHE A 6 8.01 -5.24 -3.16
N LEU A 7 7.13 -5.25 -4.15
CA LEU A 7 7.54 -5.67 -5.48
C LEU A 7 8.61 -4.70 -5.97
N THR A 8 9.53 -5.18 -6.79
CA THR A 8 10.60 -4.34 -7.34
C THR A 8 10.04 -3.10 -8.04
N SER A 9 8.97 -3.26 -8.83
CA SER A 9 8.33 -2.14 -9.50
C SER A 9 7.73 -1.13 -8.53
N ALA A 10 7.12 -1.61 -7.45
CA ALA A 10 6.54 -0.74 -6.43
C ALA A 10 7.62 0.02 -5.68
N LYS A 11 8.74 -0.63 -5.42
CA LYS A 11 9.88 0.01 -4.76
C LYS A 11 10.42 1.16 -5.61
N LYS A 12 10.48 0.96 -6.92
CA LYS A 12 10.91 2.01 -7.85
C LYS A 12 9.92 3.17 -7.87
N GLU A 13 8.63 2.87 -7.89
CA GLU A 13 7.60 3.90 -7.83
C GLU A 13 7.73 4.73 -6.55
N PHE A 14 7.90 4.06 -5.43
CA PHE A 14 8.08 4.73 -4.15
C PHE A 14 9.30 5.64 -4.13
N SER A 15 10.42 5.18 -4.70
CA SER A 15 11.66 5.95 -4.71
C SER A 15 11.58 7.22 -5.53
N LYS A 16 10.62 7.32 -6.45
CA LYS A 16 10.43 8.51 -7.28
C LYS A 16 9.61 9.60 -6.60
N LEU A 17 9.01 9.29 -5.47
CA LEU A 17 8.21 10.26 -4.73
C LEU A 17 9.13 11.19 -3.93
N ASP A 18 8.64 12.41 -3.65
CA ASP A 18 9.43 13.33 -2.84
C ASP A 18 9.49 12.85 -1.39
N THR A 19 10.40 13.44 -0.63
CA THR A 19 10.65 12.99 0.75
C THR A 19 9.41 13.09 1.65
N PRO A 20 8.63 14.18 1.62
CA PRO A 20 7.41 14.22 2.44
C PRO A 20 6.42 13.12 2.11
N ALA A 21 6.24 12.82 0.82
CA ALA A 21 5.34 11.75 0.40
C ALA A 21 5.82 10.38 0.87
N GLN A 22 7.12 10.12 0.73
CA GLN A 22 7.71 8.87 1.20
C GLN A 22 7.52 8.69 2.70
N LYS A 23 7.71 9.75 3.45
CA LYS A 23 7.58 9.73 4.90
C LYS A 23 6.15 9.42 5.32
N LEU A 24 5.20 10.08 4.70
CA LEU A 24 3.78 9.87 4.98
C LEU A 24 3.35 8.44 4.64
N ILE A 25 3.75 7.95 3.48
CA ILE A 25 3.39 6.60 3.05
C ILE A 25 4.02 5.54 3.97
N LYS A 26 5.28 5.70 4.32
CA LYS A 26 5.96 4.80 5.24
C LYS A 26 5.23 4.70 6.57
N GLU A 27 4.83 5.84 7.11
CA GLU A 27 4.12 5.91 8.37
C GLU A 27 2.82 5.12 8.30
N LYS A 28 2.06 5.30 7.22
CA LYS A 28 0.78 4.60 7.04
C LYS A 28 0.97 3.11 6.77
N LEU A 29 2.04 2.73 6.07
CA LEU A 29 2.33 1.32 5.83
C LEU A 29 2.73 0.60 7.11
N LEU A 30 3.47 1.26 7.99
CA LEU A 30 3.78 0.69 9.31
C LEU A 30 2.52 0.50 10.11
N LEU A 31 1.61 1.45 10.05
CA LEU A 31 0.32 1.34 10.73
C LEU A 31 -0.50 0.19 10.15
N LEU A 32 -0.48 0.04 8.83
CA LEU A 32 -1.16 -1.07 8.16
C LEU A 32 -0.65 -2.43 8.65
N ALA A 33 0.65 -2.54 8.86
CA ALA A 33 1.28 -3.78 9.31
C ALA A 33 1.01 -4.09 10.78
N THR A 34 0.84 -3.06 11.59
CA THR A 34 0.74 -3.22 13.06
C THR A 34 -0.69 -3.10 13.58
N ASN A 35 -1.48 -2.20 13.00
CA ASN A 35 -2.84 -1.95 13.46
C ASN A 35 -3.76 -1.52 12.31
N PRO A 36 -4.08 -2.45 11.40
CA PRO A 36 -4.87 -2.11 10.20
C PRO A 36 -6.26 -1.58 10.51
N GLU A 37 -6.80 -1.87 11.68
CA GLU A 37 -8.12 -1.39 12.08
C GLU A 37 -8.23 0.14 11.99
N LEU A 38 -7.15 0.84 12.30
CA LEU A 38 -7.14 2.30 12.26
C LEU A 38 -7.25 2.84 10.83
N LEU A 39 -7.02 2.00 9.83
CA LEU A 39 -7.06 2.39 8.42
C LEU A 39 -8.24 1.80 7.67
N LYS A 40 -9.15 1.11 8.34
CA LYS A 40 -10.23 0.37 7.66
C LYS A 40 -11.08 1.21 6.72
N ASN A 41 -11.31 2.47 7.04
CA ASN A 41 -12.10 3.36 6.19
C ASN A 41 -11.35 3.83 4.94
N ASN A 42 -10.05 3.57 4.89
CA ASN A 42 -9.20 3.95 3.78
C ASN A 42 -8.83 2.76 2.91
N ILE A 43 -9.27 1.56 3.29
CA ILE A 43 -8.95 0.32 2.58
C ILE A 43 -10.19 -0.17 1.84
N LYS A 44 -9.99 -0.54 0.58
CA LYS A 44 -11.07 -1.01 -0.28
C LYS A 44 -10.58 -2.19 -1.13
N PRO A 45 -11.37 -3.28 -1.21
CA PRO A 45 -11.00 -4.38 -2.11
C PRO A 45 -11.12 -3.94 -3.56
N LEU A 46 -10.26 -4.46 -4.41
CA LEU A 46 -10.22 -4.11 -5.83
C LEU A 46 -10.84 -5.20 -6.69
N ARG A 47 -11.23 -4.81 -7.90
CA ARG A 47 -11.84 -5.70 -8.90
C ARG A 47 -11.02 -5.65 -10.18
N GLY A 48 -11.41 -6.44 -11.19
CA GLY A 48 -10.75 -6.46 -12.48
C GLY A 48 -9.37 -7.07 -12.38
N GLU A 49 -8.40 -6.46 -13.03
CA GLU A 49 -7.04 -7.01 -13.06
C GLU A 49 -6.33 -7.01 -11.71
N TYR A 50 -6.85 -6.24 -10.76
CA TYR A 50 -6.31 -6.22 -9.39
C TYR A 50 -7.15 -7.02 -8.41
N LYS A 51 -8.03 -7.89 -8.92
CA LYS A 51 -8.86 -8.72 -8.06
C LYS A 51 -7.99 -9.52 -7.08
N GLY A 52 -8.40 -9.54 -5.81
CA GLY A 52 -7.62 -10.18 -4.76
C GLY A 52 -6.67 -9.25 -4.04
N ASN A 53 -6.57 -8.02 -4.52
CA ASN A 53 -5.74 -6.98 -3.88
C ASN A 53 -6.62 -5.92 -3.25
N PHE A 54 -5.98 -5.04 -2.49
CA PHE A 54 -6.67 -3.95 -1.80
C PHE A 54 -6.01 -2.63 -2.14
N ARG A 55 -6.79 -1.55 -2.03
CA ARG A 55 -6.26 -0.19 -2.17
C ARG A 55 -6.26 0.49 -0.81
N LEU A 56 -5.14 1.10 -0.46
CA LEU A 56 -5.04 1.98 0.70
C LEU A 56 -4.96 3.42 0.19
N ARG A 57 -5.89 4.26 0.63
CA ARG A 57 -5.88 5.68 0.29
C ARG A 57 -5.11 6.45 1.36
N ILE A 58 -4.11 7.19 0.93
CA ILE A 58 -3.30 8.03 1.81
C ILE A 58 -3.28 9.43 1.20
N HIS A 59 -4.23 10.28 1.56
CA HIS A 59 -4.41 11.60 0.95
C HIS A 59 -4.50 11.49 -0.58
N GLU A 60 -3.56 12.10 -1.30
CA GLU A 60 -3.53 12.05 -2.76
C GLU A 60 -2.81 10.84 -3.32
N TYR A 61 -2.29 9.99 -2.45
CA TYR A 61 -1.55 8.80 -2.85
C TYR A 61 -2.39 7.55 -2.72
N ARG A 62 -2.03 6.54 -3.50
CA ARG A 62 -2.69 5.24 -3.47
C ARG A 62 -1.63 4.15 -3.38
N VAL A 63 -1.92 3.16 -2.57
CA VAL A 63 -1.07 1.97 -2.45
C VAL A 63 -1.94 0.78 -2.75
N ILE A 64 -1.50 -0.08 -3.67
CA ILE A 64 -2.16 -1.35 -3.92
C ILE A 64 -1.35 -2.42 -3.22
N PHE A 65 -1.99 -3.25 -2.44
CA PHE A 65 -1.31 -4.27 -1.67
C PHE A 65 -2.09 -5.58 -1.65
N GLN A 66 -1.37 -6.65 -1.39
CA GLN A 66 -1.91 -7.98 -1.26
C GLN A 66 -1.56 -8.52 0.13
N VAL A 67 -2.51 -9.20 0.76
CA VAL A 67 -2.27 -9.79 2.08
C VAL A 67 -2.03 -11.28 1.91
N LYS A 68 -0.91 -11.74 2.43
CA LYS A 68 -0.55 -13.15 2.47
C LYS A 68 -0.63 -13.60 3.92
N ASP A 69 -1.85 -13.95 4.33
CA ASP A 69 -2.13 -14.24 5.73
C ASP A 69 -1.29 -15.37 6.32
N GLU A 70 -1.09 -16.44 5.57
CA GLU A 70 -0.33 -17.59 6.06
C GLU A 70 1.13 -17.25 6.33
N GLU A 71 1.67 -16.30 5.60
CA GLU A 71 3.06 -15.88 5.74
C GLU A 71 3.21 -14.61 6.58
N LEU A 72 2.09 -14.00 6.98
CA LEU A 72 2.05 -12.74 7.70
C LEU A 72 2.80 -11.64 6.94
N ILE A 73 2.57 -11.58 5.63
CA ILE A 73 3.21 -10.60 4.73
C ILE A 73 2.15 -9.72 4.08
N ILE A 74 2.44 -8.43 4.03
CA ILE A 74 1.70 -7.47 3.21
C ILE A 74 2.63 -7.11 2.06
N LEU A 75 2.25 -7.49 0.84
CA LEU A 75 3.04 -7.23 -0.35
C LEU A 75 2.54 -5.96 -1.03
N ILE A 76 3.42 -4.99 -1.15
CA ILE A 76 3.09 -3.71 -1.80
C ILE A 76 3.28 -3.89 -3.31
N VAL A 77 2.20 -3.76 -4.05
CA VAL A 77 2.15 -4.03 -5.49
C VAL A 77 2.32 -2.74 -6.31
N ARG A 78 1.69 -1.66 -5.89
CA ARG A 78 1.81 -0.36 -6.55
C ARG A 78 1.80 0.77 -5.53
N VAL A 79 2.51 1.84 -5.84
CA VAL A 79 2.54 3.06 -5.01
C VAL A 79 2.59 4.26 -5.95
N GLY A 80 1.77 5.27 -5.71
CA GLY A 80 1.85 6.48 -6.51
C GLY A 80 0.72 7.44 -6.24
N HIS A 81 0.72 8.54 -7.01
CA HIS A 81 -0.34 9.53 -6.94
C HIS A 81 -1.63 8.92 -7.49
N ARG A 82 -2.77 9.37 -6.94
CA ARG A 82 -4.09 8.86 -7.35
C ARG A 82 -4.38 8.96 -8.84
N LYS A 83 -3.70 9.86 -9.53
CA LYS A 83 -3.86 10.02 -10.98
C LYS A 83 -3.10 8.97 -11.78
N GLU A 84 -2.14 8.30 -11.16
CA GLU A 84 -1.27 7.34 -11.82
C GLU A 84 -1.54 5.90 -11.41
N VAL A 85 -2.05 5.72 -10.20
CA VAL A 85 -2.35 4.40 -9.66
C VAL A 85 -3.85 4.26 -9.56
N TYR A 86 -4.39 3.34 -10.32
CA TYR A 86 -5.82 3.06 -10.26
C TYR A 86 -6.67 3.92 -11.25
#